data_ef1e444ce6afb523c41c7683df9bd355
#
_entry.id   ef1e444ce6afb523c41c7683df9bd355
#
_cell.length_a   1.000
_cell.length_b   1.000
_cell.length_c   1.000
_cell.angle_alpha   90.00
_cell.angle_beta   90.00
_cell.angle_gamma   90.00
#
_symmetry.space_group_name_H-M   'P 1'
#
loop_
_entity.id
_entity.type
_entity.pdbx_description
1 polymer ?
#
loop_
_entity_poly.entity_id
_entity_poly.type
_entity_poly.pdbx_seq_one_letter_code
_entity_poly.pdbx_strand_id
1 'polypeptide(L)'
;MTSIFRFACLALALVMGPQVLAAPPSYPHPLKAFEVESQQQTLTMRYMDVTPAPDAPPRGTALLLHGKNFCADYWVDSIELLRASGYRVVVPEQIGFCSSDLPRRYQYSFHQLASNTRALLDHLAVDETLVIGHSMGGMLATRYALKYPQQVTRLVLVNPIGLEDWVKLGVPHTPIDAAYAAERIKSFASIKRYQIENYYDGDWSPAYERWARRLAALYEGPRGDDIAWSQALTYDMLQTQPVVHEFEALQVPTVLIIGLRDRTAPGRGRAPAEVARQLGNYPVLGRQTAASIPDAQLIEFEGLGHLPQIEDFERYAAALKPLL
;
A
#
# COMPACT_ATOMS: atom_id res chain seq x y z
N MET A 1 -11.43 75.06 22.99
CA MET A 1 -11.88 74.44 21.73
C MET A 1 -11.10 73.14 21.58
N THR A 2 -11.62 72.03 22.07
CA THR A 2 -10.99 70.74 22.10
C THR A 2 -11.77 69.82 21.16
N SER A 3 -11.15 69.47 20.05
CA SER A 3 -11.74 68.58 19.01
C SER A 3 -11.43 67.13 19.36
N ILE A 4 -12.49 66.29 19.56
CA ILE A 4 -12.41 64.89 19.86
C ILE A 4 -12.56 64.12 18.53
N PHE A 5 -11.44 63.45 18.07
CA PHE A 5 -11.48 62.51 16.95
C PHE A 5 -11.98 61.17 17.46
N ARG A 6 -13.14 60.72 16.97
CA ARG A 6 -13.63 59.34 17.17
C ARG A 6 -13.07 58.45 16.05
N PHE A 7 -12.22 57.48 16.41
CA PHE A 7 -11.85 56.39 15.54
C PHE A 7 -12.94 55.31 15.54
N ALA A 8 -13.53 55.07 14.39
CA ALA A 8 -14.45 53.96 14.19
C ALA A 8 -13.62 52.73 13.79
N CYS A 9 -13.54 51.71 14.67
CA CYS A 9 -13.03 50.40 14.32
C CYS A 9 -14.06 49.61 13.51
N LEU A 10 -13.79 49.42 12.22
CA LEU A 10 -14.57 48.53 11.38
C LEU A 10 -14.12 47.07 11.66
N ALA A 11 -14.94 46.30 12.34
CA ALA A 11 -14.72 44.86 12.53
C ALA A 11 -15.14 44.15 11.24
N LEU A 12 -14.15 43.61 10.51
CA LEU A 12 -14.37 42.74 9.36
C LEU A 12 -14.73 41.35 9.88
N ALA A 13 -15.99 40.99 9.87
CA ALA A 13 -16.43 39.62 10.15
C ALA A 13 -16.10 38.73 8.96
N LEU A 14 -15.09 37.84 9.09
CA LEU A 14 -14.85 36.76 8.15
C LEU A 14 -16.04 35.78 8.27
N VAL A 15 -16.88 35.76 7.27
CA VAL A 15 -17.90 34.71 7.11
C VAL A 15 -17.18 33.48 6.60
N MET A 16 -16.81 32.54 7.50
CA MET A 16 -16.41 31.18 7.12
C MET A 16 -17.67 30.49 6.58
N GLY A 17 -17.73 30.29 5.27
CA GLY A 17 -18.74 29.44 4.65
C GLY A 17 -18.61 27.97 5.19
N PRO A 18 -19.72 27.21 5.15
CA PRO A 18 -19.70 25.84 5.62
C PRO A 18 -18.66 25.06 4.80
N GLN A 19 -17.64 24.51 5.47
CA GLN A 19 -16.76 23.52 4.88
C GLN A 19 -17.64 22.31 4.58
N VAL A 20 -17.89 22.06 3.30
CA VAL A 20 -18.48 20.80 2.85
C VAL A 20 -17.48 19.71 3.19
N LEU A 21 -17.69 19.02 4.30
CA LEU A 21 -16.98 17.78 4.60
C LEU A 21 -17.27 16.85 3.41
N ALA A 22 -16.24 16.54 2.63
CA ALA A 22 -16.35 15.55 1.57
C ALA A 22 -16.90 14.25 2.19
N ALA A 23 -17.93 13.69 1.57
CA ALA A 23 -18.45 12.38 2.00
C ALA A 23 -17.29 11.38 2.09
N PRO A 24 -17.28 10.50 3.10
CA PRO A 24 -16.24 9.48 3.20
C PRO A 24 -16.17 8.72 1.87
N PRO A 25 -14.98 8.46 1.32
CA PRO A 25 -14.83 7.79 0.04
C PRO A 25 -15.55 6.43 0.11
N SER A 26 -16.47 6.21 -0.82
CA SER A 26 -17.19 4.95 -0.94
C SER A 26 -16.26 3.91 -1.54
N TYR A 27 -16.17 2.75 -0.91
CA TYR A 27 -15.52 1.58 -1.51
C TYR A 27 -16.29 1.14 -2.77
N PRO A 28 -15.60 0.64 -3.81
CA PRO A 28 -16.26 0.21 -5.05
C PRO A 28 -17.18 -0.99 -4.83
N HIS A 29 -16.89 -1.80 -3.82
CA HIS A 29 -17.69 -2.93 -3.38
C HIS A 29 -17.87 -2.91 -1.86
N PRO A 30 -18.93 -3.56 -1.31
CA PRO A 30 -19.18 -3.59 0.12
C PRO A 30 -18.02 -4.19 0.91
N LEU A 31 -17.62 -3.51 1.99
CA LEU A 31 -16.70 -4.07 2.97
C LEU A 31 -17.44 -5.08 3.85
N LYS A 32 -16.89 -6.28 3.91
CA LYS A 32 -17.26 -7.34 4.87
C LYS A 32 -16.35 -7.25 6.09
N ALA A 33 -16.70 -7.96 7.15
CA ALA A 33 -15.94 -8.10 8.37
C ALA A 33 -15.57 -9.56 8.61
N PHE A 34 -14.35 -9.81 9.00
CA PHE A 34 -13.85 -11.10 9.46
C PHE A 34 -13.19 -10.91 10.83
N GLU A 35 -13.63 -11.67 11.81
CA GLU A 35 -12.99 -11.69 13.14
C GLU A 35 -11.84 -12.69 13.12
N VAL A 36 -10.65 -12.22 13.49
CA VAL A 36 -9.44 -13.03 13.58
C VAL A 36 -8.89 -12.99 15.01
N GLU A 37 -8.62 -14.17 15.56
CA GLU A 37 -7.88 -14.30 16.81
C GLU A 37 -6.39 -14.10 16.54
N SER A 38 -5.82 -13.02 17.07
CA SER A 38 -4.43 -12.66 16.86
C SER A 38 -3.82 -12.00 18.08
N GLN A 39 -2.71 -12.55 18.58
CA GLN A 39 -1.99 -12.05 19.75
C GLN A 39 -2.89 -11.85 20.99
N GLN A 40 -3.73 -12.87 21.28
CA GLN A 40 -4.69 -12.89 22.40
C GLN A 40 -5.75 -11.77 22.35
N GLN A 41 -6.09 -11.33 21.14
CA GLN A 41 -7.10 -10.33 20.87
C GLN A 41 -8.00 -10.82 19.73
N THR A 42 -9.31 -10.59 19.85
CA THR A 42 -10.24 -10.73 18.71
C THR A 42 -10.22 -9.41 17.95
N LEU A 43 -9.76 -9.44 16.71
CA LEU A 43 -9.60 -8.27 15.86
C LEU A 43 -10.45 -8.40 14.61
N THR A 44 -11.02 -7.28 14.16
CA THR A 44 -11.82 -7.21 12.93
C THR A 44 -10.93 -6.82 11.74
N MET A 45 -10.80 -7.72 10.78
CA MET A 45 -10.25 -7.44 9.46
C MET A 45 -11.39 -7.08 8.49
N ARG A 46 -11.30 -5.94 7.83
CA ARG A 46 -12.22 -5.55 6.75
C ARG A 46 -11.69 -6.03 5.41
N TYR A 47 -12.59 -6.42 4.51
CA TYR A 47 -12.21 -6.90 3.19
C TYR A 47 -13.34 -6.73 2.17
N MET A 48 -12.99 -6.59 0.91
CA MET A 48 -13.91 -6.79 -0.20
C MET A 48 -13.79 -8.23 -0.71
N ASP A 49 -14.93 -8.82 -1.09
CA ASP A 49 -15.03 -10.16 -1.67
C ASP A 49 -16.00 -10.05 -2.85
N VAL A 50 -15.43 -10.02 -4.04
CA VAL A 50 -16.12 -9.66 -5.28
C VAL A 50 -16.23 -10.89 -6.18
N THR A 51 -17.46 -11.24 -6.55
CA THR A 51 -17.70 -12.38 -7.44
C THR A 51 -17.26 -12.10 -8.87
N PRO A 52 -16.90 -13.13 -9.64
CA PRO A 52 -16.64 -12.99 -11.08
C PRO A 52 -17.81 -12.33 -11.81
N ALA A 53 -17.56 -11.75 -12.97
CA ALA A 53 -18.61 -11.29 -13.85
C ALA A 53 -19.49 -12.49 -14.29
N PRO A 54 -20.83 -12.33 -14.40
CA PRO A 54 -21.74 -13.45 -14.66
C PRO A 54 -21.42 -14.25 -15.92
N ASP A 55 -20.92 -13.57 -16.96
CA ASP A 55 -20.61 -14.18 -18.25
C ASP A 55 -19.16 -14.64 -18.40
N ALA A 56 -18.33 -14.43 -17.38
CA ALA A 56 -16.92 -14.82 -17.42
C ALA A 56 -16.76 -16.28 -16.93
N PRO A 57 -16.00 -17.11 -17.64
CA PRO A 57 -15.73 -18.48 -17.18
C PRO A 57 -14.92 -18.45 -15.87
N PRO A 58 -15.32 -19.21 -14.82
CA PRO A 58 -14.61 -19.22 -13.55
C PRO A 58 -13.14 -19.62 -13.68
N ARG A 59 -12.22 -18.86 -13.04
CA ARG A 59 -10.77 -19.11 -13.08
C ARG A 59 -10.12 -19.30 -11.70
N GLY A 60 -10.86 -19.15 -10.62
CA GLY A 60 -10.32 -19.26 -9.26
C GLY A 60 -10.43 -17.96 -8.48
N THR A 61 -9.51 -17.75 -7.54
CA THR A 61 -9.52 -16.57 -6.67
C THR A 61 -8.22 -15.76 -6.86
N ALA A 62 -8.35 -14.44 -6.92
CA ALA A 62 -7.25 -13.49 -6.85
C ALA A 62 -7.26 -12.78 -5.49
N LEU A 63 -6.09 -12.70 -4.86
CA LEU A 63 -5.85 -11.98 -3.61
C LEU A 63 -5.05 -10.70 -3.92
N LEU A 64 -5.59 -9.53 -3.58
CA LEU A 64 -4.92 -8.25 -3.77
C LEU A 64 -4.43 -7.68 -2.43
N LEU A 65 -3.12 -7.47 -2.30
CA LEU A 65 -2.46 -6.98 -1.10
C LEU A 65 -1.99 -5.54 -1.29
N HIS A 66 -2.54 -4.62 -0.49
CA HIS A 66 -2.34 -3.17 -0.64
C HIS A 66 -0.97 -2.68 -0.15
N GLY A 67 -0.54 -1.53 -0.69
CA GLY A 67 0.62 -0.79 -0.20
C GLY A 67 0.35 -0.06 1.12
N LYS A 68 1.43 0.35 1.81
CA LYS A 68 1.36 1.01 3.14
C LYS A 68 0.46 2.27 3.15
N ASN A 69 0.47 3.04 2.09
CA ASN A 69 -0.22 4.32 2.00
C ASN A 69 -1.57 4.24 1.27
N PHE A 70 -2.16 3.04 1.18
CA PHE A 70 -3.38 2.78 0.43
C PHE A 70 -4.33 1.87 1.20
N CYS A 71 -5.62 2.01 0.91
CA CYS A 71 -6.68 1.13 1.36
C CYS A 71 -7.10 0.18 0.23
N ALA A 72 -8.00 -0.76 0.50
CA ALA A 72 -8.46 -1.72 -0.50
C ALA A 72 -9.08 -1.06 -1.76
N ASP A 73 -9.65 0.12 -1.60
CA ASP A 73 -10.39 0.84 -2.66
C ASP A 73 -9.52 1.31 -3.85
N TYR A 74 -8.19 1.46 -3.68
CA TYR A 74 -7.34 1.86 -4.80
C TYR A 74 -7.13 0.76 -5.86
N TRP A 75 -7.52 -0.47 -5.56
CA TRP A 75 -7.50 -1.59 -6.49
C TRP A 75 -8.71 -1.63 -7.44
N VAL A 76 -9.58 -0.61 -7.44
CA VAL A 76 -10.87 -0.62 -8.15
C VAL A 76 -10.78 -1.11 -9.59
N ASP A 77 -9.85 -0.58 -10.38
CA ASP A 77 -9.72 -0.96 -11.79
C ASP A 77 -9.13 -2.38 -11.96
N SER A 78 -8.22 -2.79 -11.06
CA SER A 78 -7.69 -4.15 -11.02
C SER A 78 -8.76 -5.17 -10.60
N ILE A 79 -9.64 -4.81 -9.67
CA ILE A 79 -10.80 -5.66 -9.27
C ILE A 79 -11.69 -5.91 -10.49
N GLU A 80 -12.05 -4.85 -11.24
CA GLU A 80 -12.91 -4.98 -12.41
C GLU A 80 -12.26 -5.80 -13.53
N LEU A 81 -10.95 -5.63 -13.76
CA LEU A 81 -10.20 -6.44 -14.71
C LEU A 81 -10.24 -7.93 -14.34
N LEU A 82 -9.95 -8.25 -13.08
CA LEU A 82 -9.88 -9.64 -12.60
C LEU A 82 -11.25 -10.32 -12.61
N ARG A 83 -12.29 -9.63 -12.13
CA ARG A 83 -13.66 -10.19 -12.16
C ARG A 83 -14.18 -10.40 -13.59
N ALA A 84 -13.86 -9.48 -14.51
CA ALA A 84 -14.16 -9.64 -15.94
C ALA A 84 -13.39 -10.80 -16.57
N SER A 85 -12.24 -11.16 -16.01
CA SER A 85 -11.42 -12.30 -16.41
C SER A 85 -11.82 -13.62 -15.74
N GLY A 86 -12.87 -13.64 -14.91
CA GLY A 86 -13.43 -14.85 -14.28
C GLY A 86 -12.90 -15.14 -12.88
N TYR A 87 -12.17 -14.23 -12.24
CA TYR A 87 -11.70 -14.41 -10.87
C TYR A 87 -12.69 -13.90 -9.83
N ARG A 88 -12.86 -14.66 -8.73
CA ARG A 88 -13.29 -14.10 -7.46
C ARG A 88 -12.16 -13.25 -6.91
N VAL A 89 -12.43 -12.01 -6.45
CA VAL A 89 -11.38 -11.10 -5.99
C VAL A 89 -11.53 -10.81 -4.51
N VAL A 90 -10.53 -11.17 -3.72
CA VAL A 90 -10.48 -10.91 -2.28
C VAL A 90 -9.44 -9.83 -2.01
N VAL A 91 -9.87 -8.74 -1.35
CA VAL A 91 -9.02 -7.57 -1.09
C VAL A 91 -9.10 -7.20 0.40
N PRO A 92 -8.25 -7.79 1.25
CA PRO A 92 -8.22 -7.44 2.66
C PRO A 92 -7.57 -6.08 2.89
N GLU A 93 -8.09 -5.34 3.85
CA GLU A 93 -7.37 -4.29 4.57
C GLU A 93 -6.67 -4.95 5.75
N GLN A 94 -5.35 -4.95 5.77
CA GLN A 94 -4.60 -5.61 6.81
C GLN A 94 -4.90 -5.02 8.19
N ILE A 95 -4.80 -5.81 9.27
CA ILE A 95 -4.84 -5.28 10.63
C ILE A 95 -3.80 -4.16 10.76
N GLY A 96 -4.21 -3.02 11.31
CA GLY A 96 -3.40 -1.80 11.39
C GLY A 96 -3.60 -0.82 10.23
N PHE A 97 -4.53 -1.10 9.31
CA PHE A 97 -4.76 -0.27 8.14
C PHE A 97 -6.24 0.07 7.95
N CYS A 98 -6.49 1.28 7.49
CA CYS A 98 -7.77 1.77 6.96
C CYS A 98 -8.99 1.48 7.86
N SER A 99 -9.92 0.63 7.42
CA SER A 99 -11.16 0.31 8.13
C SER A 99 -11.04 -0.89 9.08
N SER A 100 -9.94 -1.64 9.00
CA SER A 100 -9.62 -2.73 9.92
C SER A 100 -9.27 -2.19 11.31
N ASP A 101 -9.19 -3.06 12.30
CA ASP A 101 -8.78 -2.68 13.64
C ASP A 101 -7.34 -2.18 13.68
N LEU A 102 -7.12 -1.21 14.57
CA LEU A 102 -5.84 -0.51 14.79
C LEU A 102 -5.34 -0.78 16.21
N PRO A 103 -4.96 -2.01 16.54
CA PRO A 103 -4.61 -2.35 17.92
C PRO A 103 -3.33 -1.63 18.35
N ARG A 104 -3.39 -0.92 19.48
CA ARG A 104 -2.23 -0.19 20.03
C ARG A 104 -1.16 -1.14 20.63
N ARG A 105 -1.56 -2.32 21.05
CA ARG A 105 -0.68 -3.37 21.59
C ARG A 105 -0.66 -4.54 20.60
N TYR A 106 0.17 -4.41 19.57
CA TYR A 106 0.28 -5.41 18.52
C TYR A 106 1.69 -5.41 17.95
N GLN A 107 2.30 -6.57 17.89
CA GLN A 107 3.59 -6.73 17.23
C GLN A 107 3.35 -7.00 15.74
N TYR A 108 3.50 -5.98 14.90
CA TYR A 108 3.39 -6.13 13.47
C TYR A 108 4.57 -6.93 12.91
N SER A 109 4.26 -7.92 12.08
CA SER A 109 5.23 -8.64 11.28
C SER A 109 4.59 -9.12 9.98
N PHE A 110 5.39 -9.25 8.91
CA PHE A 110 4.90 -9.85 7.68
C PHE A 110 4.44 -11.29 7.89
N HIS A 111 5.05 -12.02 8.82
CA HIS A 111 4.60 -13.36 9.21
C HIS A 111 3.20 -13.34 9.82
N GLN A 112 2.91 -12.37 10.71
CA GLN A 112 1.60 -12.25 11.34
C GLN A 112 0.54 -11.80 10.33
N LEU A 113 0.85 -10.80 9.50
CA LEU A 113 -0.08 -10.33 8.47
C LEU A 113 -0.39 -11.44 7.45
N ALA A 114 0.61 -12.25 7.07
CA ALA A 114 0.40 -13.42 6.22
C ALA A 114 -0.48 -14.47 6.90
N SER A 115 -0.31 -14.72 8.20
CA SER A 115 -1.17 -15.64 8.96
C SER A 115 -2.60 -15.15 9.06
N ASN A 116 -2.82 -13.85 9.32
CA ASN A 116 -4.15 -13.24 9.34
C ASN A 116 -4.83 -13.34 7.96
N THR A 117 -4.07 -13.10 6.89
CA THR A 117 -4.55 -13.23 5.51
C THR A 117 -4.92 -14.69 5.20
N ARG A 118 -4.12 -15.67 5.65
CA ARG A 118 -4.45 -17.09 5.49
C ARG A 118 -5.74 -17.46 6.23
N ALA A 119 -5.89 -16.99 7.46
CA ALA A 119 -7.11 -17.25 8.24
C ALA A 119 -8.38 -16.69 7.55
N LEU A 120 -8.28 -15.51 6.90
CA LEU A 120 -9.36 -14.97 6.09
C LEU A 120 -9.67 -15.88 4.89
N LEU A 121 -8.67 -16.38 4.17
CA LEU A 121 -8.87 -17.26 3.02
C LEU A 121 -9.44 -18.61 3.44
N ASP A 122 -9.03 -19.16 4.60
CA ASP A 122 -9.62 -20.37 5.19
C ASP A 122 -11.11 -20.15 5.51
N HIS A 123 -11.47 -19.02 6.13
CA HIS A 123 -12.83 -18.64 6.40
C HIS A 123 -13.68 -18.54 5.11
N LEU A 124 -13.08 -18.12 4.02
CA LEU A 124 -13.73 -17.99 2.71
C LEU A 124 -13.71 -19.28 1.88
N ALA A 125 -13.18 -20.38 2.43
CA ALA A 125 -12.97 -21.66 1.75
C ALA A 125 -12.18 -21.50 0.44
N VAL A 126 -11.08 -20.75 0.49
CA VAL A 126 -10.18 -20.51 -0.64
C VAL A 126 -8.88 -21.26 -0.41
N ASP A 127 -8.63 -22.28 -1.23
CA ASP A 127 -7.46 -23.14 -1.11
C ASP A 127 -6.24 -22.58 -1.87
N GLU A 128 -6.47 -22.07 -3.08
CA GLU A 128 -5.41 -21.55 -3.96
C GLU A 128 -5.75 -20.15 -4.48
N THR A 129 -4.72 -19.31 -4.67
CA THR A 129 -4.90 -17.95 -5.14
C THR A 129 -3.82 -17.50 -6.12
N LEU A 130 -4.22 -16.67 -7.08
CA LEU A 130 -3.33 -15.71 -7.72
C LEU A 130 -3.09 -14.56 -6.73
N VAL A 131 -1.86 -14.37 -6.27
CA VAL A 131 -1.52 -13.32 -5.30
C VAL A 131 -0.89 -12.12 -6.03
N ILE A 132 -1.49 -10.95 -5.87
CA ILE A 132 -0.96 -9.69 -6.43
C ILE A 132 -0.67 -8.75 -5.27
N GLY A 133 0.59 -8.34 -5.11
CA GLY A 133 1.00 -7.42 -4.04
C GLY A 133 1.68 -6.18 -4.59
N HIS A 134 1.24 -5.00 -4.16
CA HIS A 134 1.84 -3.72 -4.53
C HIS A 134 2.62 -3.12 -3.35
N SER A 135 3.83 -2.60 -3.61
CA SER A 135 4.61 -1.87 -2.60
C SER A 135 4.87 -2.72 -1.35
N MET A 136 4.47 -2.29 -0.15
CA MET A 136 4.47 -3.08 1.08
C MET A 136 3.69 -4.40 0.91
N GLY A 137 2.58 -4.37 0.17
CA GLY A 137 1.82 -5.58 -0.17
C GLY A 137 2.65 -6.57 -0.98
N GLY A 138 3.67 -6.12 -1.70
CA GLY A 138 4.65 -6.99 -2.36
C GLY A 138 5.56 -7.71 -1.37
N MET A 139 6.03 -7.03 -0.30
CA MET A 139 6.75 -7.71 0.79
C MET A 139 5.87 -8.75 1.49
N LEU A 140 4.60 -8.39 1.76
CA LEU A 140 3.63 -9.31 2.36
C LEU A 140 3.33 -10.49 1.44
N ALA A 141 3.14 -10.25 0.13
CA ALA A 141 2.91 -11.28 -0.87
C ALA A 141 4.09 -12.26 -0.96
N THR A 142 5.32 -11.75 -0.94
CA THR A 142 6.54 -12.56 -0.86
C THR A 142 6.54 -13.44 0.39
N ARG A 143 6.27 -12.85 1.55
CA ARG A 143 6.20 -13.60 2.82
C ARG A 143 5.07 -14.62 2.81
N TYR A 144 3.93 -14.29 2.22
CA TYR A 144 2.81 -15.21 2.08
C TYR A 144 3.17 -16.41 1.19
N ALA A 145 3.78 -16.17 0.04
CA ALA A 145 4.20 -17.22 -0.89
C ALA A 145 5.29 -18.15 -0.30
N LEU A 146 6.24 -17.57 0.46
CA LEU A 146 7.26 -18.36 1.17
C LEU A 146 6.67 -19.24 2.28
N LYS A 147 5.63 -18.74 2.96
CA LYS A 147 5.01 -19.45 4.09
C LYS A 147 3.98 -20.49 3.63
N TYR A 148 3.28 -20.23 2.53
CA TYR A 148 2.18 -21.03 2.01
C TYR A 148 2.32 -21.31 0.50
N PRO A 149 3.44 -21.89 0.04
CA PRO A 149 3.70 -22.03 -1.40
C PRO A 149 2.65 -22.88 -2.13
N GLN A 150 2.05 -23.87 -1.45
CA GLN A 150 1.00 -24.72 -2.01
C GLN A 150 -0.33 -24.00 -2.26
N GLN A 151 -0.46 -22.77 -1.78
CA GLN A 151 -1.71 -21.97 -1.89
C GLN A 151 -1.58 -20.80 -2.87
N VAL A 152 -0.45 -20.72 -3.55
CA VAL A 152 -0.16 -19.64 -4.50
C VAL A 152 0.05 -20.23 -5.88
N THR A 153 -0.91 -20.02 -6.76
CA THR A 153 -0.81 -20.47 -8.15
C THR A 153 0.18 -19.63 -8.95
N ARG A 154 0.26 -18.34 -8.62
CA ARG A 154 1.21 -17.37 -9.17
C ARG A 154 1.34 -16.18 -8.23
N LEU A 155 2.54 -15.62 -8.14
CA LEU A 155 2.85 -14.39 -7.43
C LEU A 155 3.12 -13.26 -8.41
N VAL A 156 2.41 -12.12 -8.27
CA VAL A 156 2.63 -10.91 -9.06
C VAL A 156 3.02 -9.78 -8.11
N LEU A 157 4.20 -9.25 -8.30
CA LEU A 157 4.78 -8.18 -7.49
C LEU A 157 4.78 -6.88 -8.31
N VAL A 158 3.92 -5.93 -7.94
CA VAL A 158 3.78 -4.64 -8.63
C VAL A 158 4.55 -3.59 -7.85
N ASN A 159 5.63 -3.10 -8.41
CA ASN A 159 6.55 -2.14 -7.75
C ASN A 159 6.71 -2.46 -6.25
N PRO A 160 7.10 -3.71 -5.90
CA PRO A 160 7.28 -4.08 -4.50
C PRO A 160 8.38 -3.22 -3.89
N ILE A 161 8.22 -2.82 -2.63
CA ILE A 161 9.36 -2.34 -1.83
C ILE A 161 10.07 -3.54 -1.19
N GLY A 162 11.22 -3.29 -0.53
CA GLY A 162 12.00 -4.38 0.09
C GLY A 162 12.84 -5.18 -0.90
N LEU A 163 13.13 -4.63 -2.08
CA LEU A 163 14.11 -5.17 -3.03
C LEU A 163 15.56 -4.89 -2.60
N GLU A 164 15.72 -4.11 -1.55
CA GLU A 164 16.99 -3.76 -0.93
C GLU A 164 16.83 -3.72 0.59
N ASP A 165 17.91 -4.03 1.33
CA ASP A 165 17.95 -3.94 2.78
C ASP A 165 18.46 -2.56 3.20
N TRP A 166 17.53 -1.66 3.50
CA TRP A 166 17.85 -0.26 3.80
C TRP A 166 18.78 -0.09 4.99
N VAL A 167 18.56 -0.87 6.06
CA VAL A 167 19.39 -0.78 7.29
C VAL A 167 20.80 -1.26 7.01
N LYS A 168 20.96 -2.38 6.31
CA LYS A 168 22.27 -2.91 5.90
C LYS A 168 23.01 -1.95 4.98
N LEU A 169 22.28 -1.20 4.13
CA LEU A 169 22.86 -0.20 3.24
C LEU A 169 23.19 1.13 3.94
N GLY A 170 22.83 1.29 5.22
CA GLY A 170 23.18 2.47 6.01
C GLY A 170 22.07 3.48 6.23
N VAL A 171 20.81 3.12 5.96
CA VAL A 171 19.65 3.92 6.39
C VAL A 171 19.51 3.80 7.90
N PRO A 172 19.54 4.90 8.68
CA PRO A 172 19.38 4.82 10.13
C PRO A 172 18.00 4.27 10.51
N HIS A 173 17.98 3.34 11.47
CA HIS A 173 16.74 2.89 12.07
C HIS A 173 16.00 4.05 12.74
N THR A 174 14.68 4.09 12.59
CA THR A 174 13.84 5.13 13.20
C THR A 174 13.13 4.54 14.40
N PRO A 175 13.42 5.00 15.63
CA PRO A 175 12.66 4.59 16.82
C PRO A 175 11.17 4.84 16.64
N ILE A 176 10.33 3.96 17.20
CA ILE A 176 8.87 4.01 17.05
C ILE A 176 8.29 5.37 17.46
N ASP A 177 8.76 5.96 18.58
CA ASP A 177 8.27 7.27 19.03
C ASP A 177 8.58 8.39 18.02
N ALA A 178 9.75 8.34 17.37
CA ALA A 178 10.11 9.30 16.34
C ALA A 178 9.27 9.09 15.07
N ALA A 179 9.03 7.84 14.68
CA ALA A 179 8.14 7.51 13.58
C ALA A 179 6.71 7.98 13.86
N TYR A 180 6.19 7.75 15.07
CA TYR A 180 4.87 8.19 15.49
C TYR A 180 4.73 9.72 15.49
N ALA A 181 5.73 10.45 16.00
CA ALA A 181 5.74 11.91 15.96
C ALA A 181 5.67 12.43 14.51
N ALA A 182 6.37 11.77 13.56
CA ALA A 182 6.35 12.12 12.15
C ALA A 182 5.00 11.76 11.49
N GLU A 183 4.40 10.62 11.85
CA GLU A 183 3.08 10.22 11.34
C GLU A 183 1.97 11.17 11.80
N ARG A 184 1.99 11.66 13.04
CA ARG A 184 0.98 12.57 13.59
C ARG A 184 0.89 13.94 12.89
N ILE A 185 1.94 14.38 12.26
CA ILE A 185 1.96 15.68 11.56
C ILE A 185 1.74 15.55 10.05
N LYS A 186 1.40 14.35 9.57
CA LYS A 186 1.08 14.15 8.15
C LYS A 186 -0.14 14.96 7.74
N SER A 187 -0.04 15.57 6.58
CA SER A 187 -1.09 16.37 5.95
C SER A 187 -1.16 16.04 4.47
N PHE A 188 -2.23 16.42 3.80
CA PHE A 188 -2.33 16.30 2.35
C PHE A 188 -1.10 16.88 1.63
N ALA A 189 -0.62 18.04 2.05
CA ALA A 189 0.54 18.69 1.44
C ALA A 189 1.83 17.86 1.59
N SER A 190 2.08 17.28 2.77
CA SER A 190 3.25 16.44 3.01
C SER A 190 3.17 15.11 2.26
N ILE A 191 1.99 14.50 2.21
CA ILE A 191 1.72 13.26 1.47
C ILE A 191 1.93 13.50 -0.03
N LYS A 192 1.33 14.57 -0.58
CA LYS A 192 1.47 14.94 -1.99
C LYS A 192 2.95 15.13 -2.37
N ARG A 193 3.70 15.92 -1.59
CA ARG A 193 5.12 16.14 -1.83
C ARG A 193 5.90 14.83 -1.85
N TYR A 194 5.68 13.96 -0.85
CA TYR A 194 6.33 12.65 -0.80
C TYR A 194 6.03 11.81 -2.05
N GLN A 195 4.77 11.78 -2.50
CA GLN A 195 4.39 10.99 -3.68
C GLN A 195 4.98 11.58 -4.97
N ILE A 196 4.98 12.89 -5.14
CA ILE A 196 5.64 13.56 -6.28
C ILE A 196 7.12 13.13 -6.35
N GLU A 197 7.84 13.22 -5.23
CA GLU A 197 9.28 12.96 -5.18
C GLU A 197 9.66 11.48 -5.31
N ASN A 198 8.83 10.57 -4.79
CA ASN A 198 9.19 9.16 -4.68
C ASN A 198 8.38 8.24 -5.59
N TYR A 199 7.11 8.54 -5.84
CA TYR A 199 6.23 7.68 -6.62
C TYR A 199 6.20 8.04 -8.10
N TYR A 200 6.18 9.34 -8.41
CA TYR A 200 5.88 9.86 -9.74
C TYR A 200 7.05 10.62 -10.38
N ASP A 201 8.24 10.60 -9.77
CA ASP A 201 9.48 11.22 -10.28
C ASP A 201 9.29 12.68 -10.73
N GLY A 202 8.59 13.47 -9.91
CA GLY A 202 8.31 14.88 -10.15
C GLY A 202 6.97 15.17 -10.84
N ASP A 203 6.28 14.20 -11.41
CA ASP A 203 5.00 14.39 -12.08
C ASP A 203 3.83 14.41 -11.08
N TRP A 204 2.73 15.05 -11.51
CA TRP A 204 1.48 15.02 -10.76
C TRP A 204 0.27 15.11 -11.69
N SER A 205 -0.78 14.33 -11.38
CA SER A 205 -2.05 14.38 -12.10
C SER A 205 -3.25 14.36 -11.14
N PRO A 206 -4.44 14.78 -11.59
CA PRO A 206 -5.68 14.66 -10.81
C PRO A 206 -6.01 13.20 -10.42
N ALA A 207 -5.62 12.22 -11.24
CA ALA A 207 -5.82 10.80 -10.94
C ALA A 207 -5.06 10.36 -9.68
N TYR A 208 -3.88 10.95 -9.40
CA TYR A 208 -3.08 10.66 -8.22
C TYR A 208 -3.61 11.39 -6.98
N GLU A 209 -4.14 12.61 -7.17
CA GLU A 209 -4.59 13.47 -6.07
C GLU A 209 -5.69 12.82 -5.23
N ARG A 210 -6.63 12.10 -5.86
CA ARG A 210 -7.71 11.41 -5.14
C ARG A 210 -7.17 10.46 -4.06
N TRP A 211 -6.08 9.75 -4.35
CA TRP A 211 -5.49 8.77 -3.43
C TRP A 211 -4.68 9.43 -2.32
N ALA A 212 -3.98 10.52 -2.63
CA ALA A 212 -3.31 11.34 -1.62
C ALA A 212 -4.31 11.98 -0.65
N ARG A 213 -5.45 12.50 -1.15
CA ARG A 213 -6.55 13.01 -0.32
C ARG A 213 -7.21 11.89 0.50
N ARG A 214 -7.38 10.71 -0.08
CA ARG A 214 -7.91 9.54 0.62
C ARG A 214 -7.04 9.16 1.82
N LEU A 215 -5.72 9.16 1.63
CA LEU A 215 -4.77 8.92 2.72
C LEU A 215 -4.82 10.04 3.77
N ALA A 216 -4.81 11.31 3.36
CA ALA A 216 -4.88 12.45 4.27
C ALA A 216 -6.13 12.39 5.17
N ALA A 217 -7.28 12.05 4.60
CA ALA A 217 -8.54 11.94 5.33
C ALA A 217 -8.49 10.87 6.45
N LEU A 218 -7.64 9.87 6.36
CA LEU A 218 -7.44 8.90 7.47
C LEU A 218 -6.79 9.56 8.68
N TYR A 219 -5.79 10.43 8.45
CA TYR A 219 -5.08 11.16 9.52
C TYR A 219 -5.92 12.30 10.09
N GLU A 220 -6.73 12.95 9.28
CA GLU A 220 -7.61 14.07 9.66
C GLU A 220 -8.91 13.56 10.35
N GLY A 221 -9.23 12.29 10.21
CA GLY A 221 -10.43 11.66 10.75
C GLY A 221 -10.33 11.35 12.26
N PRO A 222 -11.42 10.88 12.87
CA PRO A 222 -11.50 10.62 14.31
C PRO A 222 -10.55 9.50 14.78
N ARG A 223 -10.07 8.66 13.87
CA ARG A 223 -9.08 7.59 14.16
C ARG A 223 -7.65 8.00 13.81
N GLY A 224 -7.39 9.29 13.52
CA GLY A 224 -6.09 9.77 13.01
C GLY A 224 -4.91 9.44 13.92
N ASP A 225 -5.08 9.51 15.25
CA ASP A 225 -4.04 9.16 16.21
C ASP A 225 -3.72 7.66 16.21
N ASP A 226 -4.74 6.80 16.12
CA ASP A 226 -4.56 5.35 16.03
C ASP A 226 -3.98 4.94 14.66
N ILE A 227 -4.36 5.62 13.59
CA ILE A 227 -3.72 5.49 12.27
C ILE A 227 -2.23 5.84 12.38
N ALA A 228 -1.88 6.99 12.96
CA ALA A 228 -0.49 7.41 13.10
C ALA A 228 0.33 6.39 13.92
N TRP A 229 -0.24 5.86 15.00
CA TRP A 229 0.40 4.83 15.81
C TRP A 229 0.64 3.53 15.04
N SER A 230 -0.40 2.98 14.39
CA SER A 230 -0.26 1.77 13.56
C SER A 230 0.72 1.97 12.40
N GLN A 231 0.73 3.16 11.79
CA GLN A 231 1.65 3.48 10.71
C GLN A 231 3.11 3.59 11.18
N ALA A 232 3.34 4.03 12.43
CA ALA A 232 4.67 4.01 13.05
C ALA A 232 5.16 2.58 13.30
N LEU A 233 4.30 1.72 13.88
CA LEU A 233 4.63 0.31 14.12
C LEU A 233 4.87 -0.47 12.82
N THR A 234 4.06 -0.22 11.80
CA THR A 234 4.26 -0.86 10.48
C THR A 234 5.47 -0.29 9.73
N TYR A 235 5.88 0.95 10.02
CA TYR A 235 7.15 1.48 9.50
C TYR A 235 8.36 0.77 10.13
N ASP A 236 8.33 0.49 11.43
CA ASP A 236 9.33 -0.33 12.11
C ASP A 236 9.40 -1.74 11.51
N MET A 237 8.25 -2.37 11.26
CA MET A 237 8.16 -3.67 10.56
C MET A 237 8.87 -3.63 9.20
N LEU A 238 8.69 -2.57 8.41
CA LEU A 238 9.36 -2.43 7.11
C LEU A 238 10.88 -2.39 7.26
N GLN A 239 11.40 -1.65 8.25
CA GLN A 239 12.84 -1.50 8.45
C GLN A 239 13.51 -2.75 9.04
N THR A 240 12.79 -3.52 9.85
CA THR A 240 13.37 -4.63 10.63
C THR A 240 13.12 -6.01 10.01
N GLN A 241 12.30 -6.09 8.95
CA GLN A 241 11.94 -7.36 8.33
C GLN A 241 12.14 -7.35 6.80
N PRO A 242 13.38 -7.18 6.34
CA PRO A 242 13.69 -7.21 4.90
C PRO A 242 13.34 -8.59 4.31
N VAL A 243 12.78 -8.60 3.10
CA VAL A 243 12.47 -9.83 2.35
C VAL A 243 13.48 -10.13 1.25
N VAL A 244 14.38 -9.17 0.96
CA VAL A 244 15.36 -9.28 -0.13
C VAL A 244 16.27 -10.51 -0.01
N HIS A 245 16.52 -10.99 1.19
CA HIS A 245 17.39 -12.13 1.44
C HIS A 245 16.71 -13.51 1.21
N GLU A 246 15.44 -13.52 0.81
CA GLU A 246 14.64 -14.74 0.74
C GLU A 246 14.04 -14.99 -0.64
N PHE A 247 14.29 -14.13 -1.62
CA PHE A 247 13.74 -14.28 -2.97
C PHE A 247 14.18 -15.58 -3.65
N GLU A 248 15.39 -16.05 -3.39
CA GLU A 248 15.91 -17.33 -3.92
C GLU A 248 15.16 -18.56 -3.40
N ALA A 249 14.43 -18.44 -2.28
CA ALA A 249 13.64 -19.51 -1.70
C ALA A 249 12.19 -19.57 -2.23
N LEU A 250 11.78 -18.64 -3.09
CA LEU A 250 10.45 -18.67 -3.72
C LEU A 250 10.32 -19.88 -4.64
N GLN A 251 9.25 -20.64 -4.47
CA GLN A 251 8.97 -21.89 -5.20
C GLN A 251 7.79 -21.76 -6.18
N VAL A 252 7.22 -20.57 -6.30
CA VAL A 252 6.03 -20.32 -7.11
C VAL A 252 6.37 -19.45 -8.32
N PRO A 253 5.71 -19.64 -9.48
CA PRO A 253 5.89 -18.78 -10.63
C PRO A 253 5.67 -17.31 -10.24
N THR A 254 6.67 -16.47 -10.46
CA THR A 254 6.68 -15.09 -9.98
C THR A 254 6.82 -14.12 -11.15
N VAL A 255 6.02 -13.07 -11.14
CA VAL A 255 6.11 -11.97 -12.10
C VAL A 255 6.40 -10.67 -11.35
N LEU A 256 7.44 -9.96 -11.77
CA LEU A 256 7.73 -8.61 -11.31
C LEU A 256 7.24 -7.61 -12.37
N ILE A 257 6.42 -6.66 -11.97
CA ILE A 257 6.00 -5.51 -12.77
C ILE A 257 6.65 -4.28 -12.15
N ILE A 258 7.55 -3.62 -12.88
CA ILE A 258 8.40 -2.55 -12.39
C ILE A 258 8.25 -1.29 -13.25
N GLY A 259 7.71 -0.22 -12.66
CA GLY A 259 7.81 1.13 -13.22
C GLY A 259 9.21 1.69 -12.96
N LEU A 260 9.92 2.02 -14.04
CA LEU A 260 11.35 2.36 -13.96
C LEU A 260 11.62 3.75 -13.36
N ARG A 261 10.60 4.61 -13.24
CA ARG A 261 10.70 5.93 -12.61
C ARG A 261 10.47 5.90 -11.09
N ASP A 262 10.13 4.74 -10.53
CA ASP A 262 9.97 4.59 -9.08
C ASP A 262 11.26 4.92 -8.33
N ARG A 263 11.15 5.68 -7.24
CA ARG A 263 12.24 6.08 -6.36
C ARG A 263 11.98 5.74 -4.89
N THR A 264 10.99 4.88 -4.66
CA THR A 264 10.54 4.56 -3.30
C THR A 264 11.61 3.79 -2.53
N ALA A 265 12.15 4.42 -1.50
CA ALA A 265 13.07 3.80 -0.55
C ALA A 265 12.76 4.34 0.86
N PRO A 266 12.05 3.58 1.72
CA PRO A 266 11.73 4.00 3.06
C PRO A 266 12.96 4.43 3.86
N GLY A 267 12.96 5.70 4.30
CA GLY A 267 14.08 6.27 5.05
C GLY A 267 15.20 6.93 4.24
N ARG A 268 15.13 6.93 2.91
CA ARG A 268 16.13 7.56 2.04
C ARG A 268 16.50 9.00 2.47
N GLY A 269 15.53 9.80 2.86
CA GLY A 269 15.76 11.19 3.29
C GLY A 269 16.54 11.34 4.61
N ARG A 270 16.79 10.25 5.33
CA ARG A 270 17.61 10.23 6.56
C ARG A 270 18.96 9.54 6.36
N ALA A 271 19.15 8.90 5.23
CA ALA A 271 20.43 8.26 4.91
C ALA A 271 21.53 9.30 4.60
N PRO A 272 22.81 8.96 4.81
CA PRO A 272 23.91 9.77 4.28
C PRO A 272 23.73 10.01 2.78
N ALA A 273 24.14 11.19 2.29
CA ALA A 273 23.86 11.61 0.91
C ALA A 273 24.37 10.61 -0.16
N GLU A 274 25.51 9.97 0.08
CA GLU A 274 26.06 8.93 -0.80
C GLU A 274 25.21 7.67 -0.86
N VAL A 275 24.67 7.23 0.28
CA VAL A 275 23.74 6.11 0.39
C VAL A 275 22.40 6.46 -0.26
N ALA A 276 21.86 7.65 0.07
CA ALA A 276 20.57 8.11 -0.46
C ALA A 276 20.52 8.14 -2.00
N ARG A 277 21.65 8.43 -2.66
CA ARG A 277 21.74 8.43 -4.14
C ARG A 277 21.63 7.03 -4.76
N GLN A 278 21.97 5.99 -4.02
CA GLN A 278 21.95 4.60 -4.50
C GLN A 278 20.61 3.93 -4.27
N LEU A 279 19.84 4.37 -3.25
CA LEU A 279 18.56 3.77 -2.86
C LEU A 279 17.45 4.03 -3.87
N GLY A 280 16.56 3.06 -4.01
CA GLY A 280 15.38 3.17 -4.88
C GLY A 280 15.72 3.20 -6.37
N ASN A 281 16.79 2.53 -6.79
CA ASN A 281 17.14 2.39 -8.21
C ASN A 281 16.40 1.19 -8.82
N TYR A 282 15.10 1.37 -9.07
CA TYR A 282 14.23 0.29 -9.54
C TYR A 282 14.66 -0.39 -10.84
N PRO A 283 15.25 0.31 -11.85
CA PRO A 283 15.83 -0.37 -13.01
C PRO A 283 16.90 -1.42 -12.67
N VAL A 284 17.70 -1.17 -11.64
CA VAL A 284 18.71 -2.13 -11.17
C VAL A 284 18.07 -3.17 -10.23
N LEU A 285 17.28 -2.70 -9.26
CA LEU A 285 16.67 -3.56 -8.24
C LEU A 285 15.72 -4.60 -8.86
N GLY A 286 14.90 -4.21 -9.84
CA GLY A 286 13.98 -5.12 -10.52
C GLY A 286 14.70 -6.26 -11.22
N ARG A 287 15.78 -5.96 -11.95
CA ARG A 287 16.60 -6.95 -12.66
C ARG A 287 17.36 -7.87 -11.71
N GLN A 288 17.92 -7.33 -10.63
CA GLN A 288 18.61 -8.11 -9.60
C GLN A 288 17.64 -9.06 -8.89
N THR A 289 16.45 -8.57 -8.53
CA THR A 289 15.43 -9.39 -7.89
C THR A 289 14.93 -10.49 -8.84
N ALA A 290 14.63 -10.17 -10.09
CA ALA A 290 14.24 -11.17 -11.08
C ALA A 290 15.30 -12.25 -11.27
N ALA A 291 16.58 -11.87 -11.27
CA ALA A 291 17.68 -12.81 -11.39
C ALA A 291 17.87 -13.71 -10.15
N SER A 292 17.39 -13.27 -8.98
CA SER A 292 17.47 -14.05 -7.73
C SER A 292 16.32 -15.04 -7.53
N ILE A 293 15.19 -14.84 -8.19
CA ILE A 293 14.01 -15.71 -8.07
C ILE A 293 14.10 -16.85 -9.12
N PRO A 294 13.99 -18.13 -8.73
CA PRO A 294 14.21 -19.27 -9.63
C PRO A 294 13.29 -19.29 -10.86
N ASP A 295 12.02 -18.92 -10.70
CA ASP A 295 11.02 -18.86 -11.80
C ASP A 295 10.40 -17.47 -11.84
N ALA A 296 11.15 -16.51 -12.41
CA ALA A 296 10.74 -15.12 -12.49
C ALA A 296 10.61 -14.61 -13.91
N GLN A 297 9.54 -13.86 -14.16
CA GLN A 297 9.37 -13.00 -15.32
C GLN A 297 9.46 -11.53 -14.87
N LEU A 298 10.23 -10.70 -15.58
CA LEU A 298 10.30 -9.26 -15.35
C LEU A 298 9.58 -8.51 -16.48
N ILE A 299 8.68 -7.60 -16.10
CA ILE A 299 8.00 -6.66 -16.98
C ILE A 299 8.39 -5.26 -16.54
N GLU A 300 9.09 -4.53 -17.40
CA GLU A 300 9.54 -3.17 -17.14
C GLU A 300 8.67 -2.14 -17.87
N PHE A 301 8.25 -1.11 -17.14
CA PHE A 301 7.48 0.00 -17.70
C PHE A 301 8.32 1.27 -17.74
N GLU A 302 8.88 1.59 -18.90
CA GLU A 302 9.46 2.92 -19.12
C GLU A 302 8.40 4.01 -18.91
N GLY A 303 8.78 5.10 -18.26
CA GLY A 303 7.91 6.26 -18.04
C GLY A 303 6.88 6.11 -16.95
N LEU A 304 6.75 4.94 -16.27
CA LEU A 304 5.89 4.76 -15.11
C LEU A 304 6.70 4.68 -13.81
N GLY A 305 6.09 5.12 -12.72
CA GLY A 305 6.67 5.15 -11.39
C GLY A 305 6.13 4.03 -10.51
N HIS A 306 5.79 4.40 -9.25
CA HIS A 306 5.45 3.44 -8.19
C HIS A 306 4.08 2.76 -8.35
N LEU A 307 3.16 3.36 -9.11
CA LEU A 307 1.78 2.88 -9.23
C LEU A 307 1.38 2.66 -10.70
N PRO A 308 1.99 1.72 -11.43
CA PRO A 308 1.64 1.46 -12.83
C PRO A 308 0.14 1.24 -13.05
N GLN A 309 -0.54 0.57 -12.09
CA GLN A 309 -1.98 0.31 -12.11
C GLN A 309 -2.86 1.59 -11.98
N ILE A 310 -2.26 2.75 -11.66
CA ILE A 310 -2.94 4.04 -11.56
C ILE A 310 -2.42 5.01 -12.62
N GLU A 311 -1.12 4.97 -12.92
CA GLU A 311 -0.47 5.88 -13.85
C GLU A 311 -0.86 5.60 -15.29
N ASP A 312 -0.91 4.31 -15.68
CA ASP A 312 -1.32 3.85 -17.00
C ASP A 312 -1.97 2.46 -16.89
N PHE A 313 -3.26 2.47 -16.56
CA PHE A 313 -4.00 1.23 -16.34
C PHE A 313 -4.09 0.36 -17.60
N GLU A 314 -4.14 0.94 -18.80
CA GLU A 314 -4.22 0.18 -20.05
C GLU A 314 -2.96 -0.66 -20.27
N ARG A 315 -1.77 -0.07 -20.07
CA ARG A 315 -0.49 -0.81 -20.15
C ARG A 315 -0.37 -1.86 -19.06
N TYR A 316 -0.74 -1.52 -17.83
CA TYR A 316 -0.77 -2.47 -16.73
C TYR A 316 -1.70 -3.65 -17.01
N ALA A 317 -2.92 -3.39 -17.46
CA ALA A 317 -3.89 -4.42 -17.80
C ALA A 317 -3.42 -5.31 -18.98
N ALA A 318 -2.81 -4.71 -19.99
CA ALA A 318 -2.24 -5.46 -21.12
C ALA A 318 -1.12 -6.41 -20.68
N ALA A 319 -0.31 -6.02 -19.70
CA ALA A 319 0.73 -6.87 -19.14
C ALA A 319 0.19 -7.95 -18.19
N LEU A 320 -0.87 -7.64 -17.44
CA LEU A 320 -1.46 -8.58 -16.48
C LEU A 320 -2.33 -9.66 -17.17
N LYS A 321 -3.11 -9.31 -18.19
CA LYS A 321 -4.04 -10.25 -18.87
C LYS A 321 -3.42 -11.58 -19.33
N PRO A 322 -2.23 -11.64 -19.94
CA PRO A 322 -1.62 -12.92 -20.33
C PRO A 322 -1.24 -13.81 -19.14
N LEU A 323 -1.23 -13.27 -17.94
CA LEU A 323 -0.86 -13.99 -16.72
C LEU A 323 -2.07 -14.60 -15.99
N LEU A 324 -3.29 -14.22 -16.40
CA LEU A 324 -4.57 -14.61 -15.77
C LEU A 324 -5.10 -15.97 -16.22
#